data_802855bccfcbf12cf25c7df867190cad
#
_entry.id   802855bccfcbf12cf25c7df867190cad
#
_cell.length_a   1.000
_cell.length_b   1.000
_cell.length_c   1.000
_cell.angle_alpha   90.00
_cell.angle_beta   90.00
_cell.angle_gamma   90.00
#
_symmetry.space_group_name_H-M   'P 1'
#
loop_
_entity.id
_entity.type
_entity.pdbx_description
1 polymer ?
#
loop_
_entity_poly.entity_id
_entity_poly.type
_entity_poly.pdbx_seq_one_letter_code
_entity_poly.pdbx_strand_id
1 'polypeptide(L)'
;MIEKHKIINEKKRERCGCLKCERRCVKGNEYLFDLDHRDENIKTIKVSDLVDKSWDYFNSQLPLELAKCDLLCCGCHWIKTHY
;
A
#
# COMPACT_ATOMS: atom_id res chain seq x y z
N MET A 1 -0.28 17.62 -13.31
CA MET A 1 -0.66 16.20 -13.41
C MET A 1 -0.40 15.51 -12.08
N ILE A 2 -1.36 14.75 -11.59
CA ILE A 2 -1.17 13.99 -10.35
C ILE A 2 -0.47 12.69 -10.67
N GLU A 3 0.66 12.45 -10.03
CA GLU A 3 1.38 11.20 -10.21
C GLU A 3 0.71 10.07 -9.42
N LYS A 4 0.82 8.85 -9.95
CA LYS A 4 0.23 7.66 -9.30
C LYS A 4 0.79 7.43 -7.91
N HIS A 5 2.09 7.71 -7.68
CA HIS A 5 2.70 7.58 -6.36
C HIS A 5 2.04 8.50 -5.33
N LYS A 6 1.64 9.70 -5.73
CA LYS A 6 0.95 10.64 -4.84
C LYS A 6 -0.40 10.09 -4.41
N ILE A 7 -1.11 9.47 -5.34
CA ILE A 7 -2.41 8.85 -5.06
C ILE A 7 -2.23 7.71 -4.05
N ILE A 8 -1.24 6.84 -4.28
CA ILE A 8 -0.94 5.74 -3.36
C ILE A 8 -0.56 6.27 -1.97
N ASN A 9 0.26 7.32 -1.92
CA ASN A 9 0.65 7.94 -0.65
C ASN A 9 -0.55 8.49 0.12
N GLU A 10 -1.49 9.12 -0.58
CA GLU A 10 -2.73 9.57 0.05
C GLU A 10 -3.52 8.41 0.63
N LYS A 11 -3.59 7.29 -0.09
CA LYS A 11 -4.28 6.10 0.39
C LYS A 11 -3.60 5.50 1.62
N LYS A 12 -2.28 5.55 1.68
CA LYS A 12 -1.53 5.13 2.87
C LYS A 12 -1.88 6.01 4.07
N ARG A 13 -1.91 7.34 3.89
CA ARG A 13 -2.24 8.28 4.97
C ARG A 13 -3.68 8.10 5.46
N GLU A 14 -4.60 7.76 4.57
CA GLU A 14 -6.00 7.50 4.94
C GLU A 14 -6.14 6.35 5.94
N ARG A 15 -5.18 5.45 5.95
CA ARG A 15 -5.16 4.32 6.88
C ARG A 15 -4.53 4.66 8.24
N CYS A 16 -4.01 5.86 8.37
CA CYS A 16 -3.48 6.46 9.59
C CYS A 16 -2.15 5.90 10.09
N GLY A 17 -1.86 4.63 9.89
CA GLY A 17 -0.59 4.07 10.36
C GLY A 17 -0.53 2.57 10.24
N CYS A 18 0.54 2.00 10.79
CA CYS A 18 0.80 0.58 10.75
C CYS A 18 -0.23 -0.20 11.55
N LEU A 19 -0.76 -1.27 10.97
CA LEU A 19 -1.73 -2.13 11.65
C LEU A 19 -1.13 -2.86 12.86
N LYS A 20 0.17 -3.15 12.82
CA LYS A 20 0.83 -4.00 13.81
C LYS A 20 1.59 -3.22 14.89
N CYS A 21 1.85 -1.93 14.70
CA CYS A 21 2.54 -1.11 15.67
C CYS A 21 1.96 0.30 15.69
N GLU A 22 2.52 1.17 16.52
CA GLU A 22 1.96 2.51 16.72
C GLU A 22 2.49 3.56 15.74
N ARG A 23 3.34 3.18 14.79
CA ARG A 23 3.92 4.12 13.84
C ARG A 23 2.83 4.69 12.94
N ARG A 24 2.74 6.01 12.87
CA ARG A 24 1.71 6.71 12.10
C ARG A 24 2.24 7.12 10.74
N CYS A 25 1.39 6.96 9.73
CA CYS A 25 1.67 7.38 8.36
C CYS A 25 1.19 8.81 8.17
N VAL A 26 2.12 9.73 7.92
CA VAL A 26 1.83 11.14 7.71
C VAL A 26 2.55 11.63 6.47
N LYS A 27 2.26 12.86 6.06
CA LYS A 27 2.92 13.45 4.90
C LYS A 27 4.43 13.50 5.14
N GLY A 28 5.19 12.89 4.25
CA GLY A 28 6.65 12.86 4.30
C GLY A 28 7.24 11.53 4.73
N ASN A 29 6.48 10.64 5.40
CA ASN A 29 7.02 9.35 5.82
C ASN A 29 6.34 8.15 5.16
N GLU A 30 5.53 8.37 4.13
CA GLU A 30 4.78 7.29 3.47
C GLU A 30 5.69 6.18 2.95
N TYR A 31 6.92 6.50 2.58
CA TYR A 31 7.89 5.51 2.07
C TYR A 31 8.29 4.47 3.12
N LEU A 32 8.01 4.73 4.40
CA LEU A 32 8.28 3.77 5.48
C LEU A 32 7.18 2.72 5.62
N PHE A 33 6.11 2.82 4.83
CA PHE A 33 4.94 1.96 4.93
C PHE A 33 4.70 1.23 3.62
N ASP A 34 4.24 -0.01 3.74
CA ASP A 34 3.89 -0.85 2.61
C ASP A 34 2.42 -1.26 2.69
N LEU A 35 1.78 -1.35 1.54
CA LEU A 35 0.44 -1.92 1.43
C LEU A 35 0.62 -3.41 1.15
N ASP A 36 0.43 -4.21 2.18
CA ASP A 36 0.70 -5.64 2.17
C ASP A 36 -0.60 -6.44 2.04
N HIS A 37 -0.66 -7.32 1.05
CA HIS A 37 -1.83 -8.20 0.88
C HIS A 37 -1.94 -9.16 2.05
N ARG A 38 -3.14 -9.24 2.63
CA ARG A 38 -3.41 -10.15 3.75
C ARG A 38 -3.22 -11.61 3.37
N ASP A 39 -3.60 -11.94 2.12
CA ASP A 39 -3.49 -13.29 1.58
C ASP A 39 -2.89 -13.20 0.18
N GLU A 40 -1.70 -13.77 0.00
CA GLU A 40 -1.02 -13.78 -1.29
C GLU A 40 -1.84 -14.49 -2.37
N ASN A 41 -2.69 -15.42 -2.00
CA ASN A 41 -3.49 -16.18 -2.96
C ASN A 41 -4.58 -15.33 -3.63
N ILE A 42 -5.00 -14.23 -3.02
CA ILE A 42 -6.00 -13.34 -3.60
C ILE A 42 -5.40 -12.09 -4.26
N LYS A 43 -4.07 -11.98 -4.21
CA LYS A 43 -3.37 -10.86 -4.83
C LYS A 43 -3.40 -11.00 -6.36
N THR A 44 -3.85 -9.95 -7.05
CA THR A 44 -3.78 -9.87 -8.52
C THR A 44 -2.48 -9.19 -8.94
N ILE A 45 -2.12 -8.10 -8.26
CA ILE A 45 -0.93 -7.31 -8.58
C ILE A 45 -0.48 -6.56 -7.32
N LYS A 46 0.82 -6.34 -7.17
CA LYS A 46 1.33 -5.47 -6.11
C LYS A 46 0.88 -4.04 -6.35
N VAL A 47 0.49 -3.34 -5.29
CA VAL A 47 0.07 -1.94 -5.42
C VAL A 47 1.19 -1.09 -6.03
N SER A 48 2.44 -1.33 -5.64
CA SER A 48 3.59 -0.60 -6.19
C SER A 48 3.77 -0.82 -7.69
N ASP A 49 3.38 -1.97 -8.23
CA ASP A 49 3.51 -2.27 -9.66
C ASP A 49 2.41 -1.60 -10.49
N LEU A 50 1.32 -1.15 -9.85
CA LEU A 50 0.24 -0.46 -10.55
C LEU A 50 0.69 0.87 -11.15
N VAL A 51 1.75 1.48 -10.60
CA VAL A 51 2.26 2.75 -11.12
C VAL A 51 2.78 2.63 -12.55
N ASP A 52 3.19 1.43 -12.96
CA ASP A 52 3.71 1.17 -14.31
C ASP A 52 2.62 0.82 -15.31
N LYS A 53 1.36 0.76 -14.88
CA LYS A 53 0.23 0.42 -15.74
C LYS A 53 -0.44 1.69 -16.26
N SER A 54 -1.35 1.51 -17.26
CA SER A 54 -2.13 2.63 -17.77
C SER A 54 -3.00 3.23 -16.66
N TRP A 55 -3.43 4.48 -16.86
CA TRP A 55 -4.33 5.12 -15.91
C TRP A 55 -5.66 4.39 -15.76
N ASP A 56 -6.19 3.82 -16.85
CA ASP A 56 -7.43 3.06 -16.79
C ASP A 56 -7.28 1.84 -15.90
N TYR A 57 -6.21 1.08 -16.08
CA TYR A 57 -5.93 -0.10 -15.27
C TYR A 57 -5.67 0.27 -13.81
N PHE A 58 -4.85 1.32 -13.60
CA PHE A 58 -4.55 1.82 -12.26
C PHE A 58 -5.84 2.20 -11.52
N ASN A 59 -6.70 3.00 -12.16
CA ASN A 59 -7.93 3.48 -11.54
C ASN A 59 -8.93 2.35 -11.24
N SER A 60 -8.98 1.33 -12.10
CA SER A 60 -9.91 0.21 -11.89
C SER A 60 -9.39 -0.80 -10.87
N GLN A 61 -8.08 -1.04 -10.83
CA GLN A 61 -7.50 -2.06 -9.94
C GLN A 61 -7.15 -1.54 -8.55
N LEU A 62 -6.79 -0.26 -8.42
CA LEU A 62 -6.33 0.26 -7.14
C LEU A 62 -7.31 0.03 -5.99
N PRO A 63 -8.60 0.39 -6.11
CA PRO A 63 -9.53 0.15 -5.00
C PRO A 63 -9.71 -1.35 -4.69
N LEU A 64 -9.64 -2.21 -5.71
CA LEU A 64 -9.78 -3.65 -5.52
C LEU A 64 -8.59 -4.22 -4.74
N GLU A 65 -7.36 -3.80 -5.09
CA GLU A 65 -6.17 -4.27 -4.40
C GLU A 65 -6.04 -3.65 -3.01
N LEU A 66 -6.41 -2.38 -2.84
CA LEU A 66 -6.40 -1.73 -1.52
C LEU A 66 -7.30 -2.45 -0.52
N ALA A 67 -8.46 -2.95 -0.99
CA ALA A 67 -9.37 -3.68 -0.13
C ALA A 67 -8.78 -4.99 0.40
N LYS A 68 -7.75 -5.52 -0.28
CA LYS A 68 -7.07 -6.77 0.09
C LYS A 68 -5.83 -6.54 0.96
N CYS A 69 -5.45 -5.29 1.20
CA CYS A 69 -4.20 -4.94 1.84
C CYS A 69 -4.36 -4.33 3.22
N ASP A 70 -3.35 -4.55 4.06
CA ASP A 70 -3.17 -3.83 5.31
C ASP A 70 -1.96 -2.91 5.17
N LEU A 71 -1.97 -1.78 5.87
CA LEU A 71 -0.81 -0.90 5.91
C LEU A 71 0.12 -1.38 7.01
N LEU A 72 1.36 -1.67 6.66
CA LEU A 72 2.40 -2.09 7.58
C LEU A 72 3.63 -1.22 7.41
N CYS A 73 4.29 -0.84 8.51
CA CYS A 73 5.60 -0.22 8.38
C CYS A 73 6.59 -1.27 7.87
N CYS A 74 7.69 -0.82 7.27
CA CYS A 74 8.66 -1.74 6.66
C CYS A 74 9.19 -2.79 7.64
N GLY A 75 9.36 -2.43 8.90
CA GLY A 75 9.80 -3.38 9.93
C GLY A 75 8.78 -4.47 10.21
N CYS A 76 7.51 -4.09 10.40
CA CYS A 76 6.44 -5.07 10.63
C CYS A 76 6.19 -5.93 9.40
N HIS A 77 6.29 -5.35 8.20
CA HIS A 77 6.16 -6.09 6.96
C HIS A 77 7.27 -7.14 6.84
N TRP A 78 8.50 -6.75 7.17
CA TRP A 78 9.65 -7.66 7.16
C TRP A 78 9.42 -8.83 8.13
N ILE A 79 8.96 -8.55 9.34
CA ILE A 79 8.66 -9.58 10.35
C ILE A 79 7.61 -10.56 9.83
N LYS A 80 6.52 -10.04 9.25
CA LYS A 80 5.46 -10.89 8.69
C LYS A 80 5.99 -11.83 7.62
N THR A 81 6.91 -11.35 6.78
CA THR A 81 7.44 -12.12 5.67
C THR A 81 8.44 -13.19 6.11
N HIS A 82 9.23 -12.91 7.17
CA HIS A 82 10.34 -13.77 7.57
C HIS A 82 10.08 -14.58 8.85
N TYR A 83 9.00 -14.31 9.52
CA TYR A 83 8.56 -15.04 10.72
C TYR A 83 7.09 -15.44 10.55
#